data_ea408f80559cccfdc285d7e6e93e8b29
#
_entry.id   ea408f80559cccfdc285d7e6e93e8b29
#
_cell.length_a   1.000
_cell.length_b   1.000
_cell.length_c   1.000
_cell.angle_alpha   90.00
_cell.angle_beta   90.00
_cell.angle_gamma   90.00
#
_symmetry.space_group_name_H-M   'P 1'
#
loop_
_entity.id
_entity.type
_entity.pdbx_description
1 polymer ?
#
loop_
_entity_poly.entity_id
_entity_poly.type
_entity_poly.pdbx_seq_one_letter_code
_entity_poly.pdbx_strand_id
1 'polypeptide(L)'
;MSVYITSTGRFLPGPAISVEDVEKVLGAVHGKPSSLRVQIQKANKIQTRHYAIDENQQTTHSNTEMAAKAAEQCLDRAFVGREKVGMLAVASTQGDLPAPGMASMVQAELDLPEIEILTTHGICSSSIMALKAAWNSMRLEEHDAALVLSSELASRLLKKQRYEAATTSTFAAKRIDFSTEFLRWMLSDGAGALLLQNKPAPKRLSLRID
;
A
#
# COMPACT_ATOMS: atom_id res chain seq x y z
N MET A 1 -6.40 -17.80 -22.34
CA MET A 1 -7.61 -17.63 -21.46
C MET A 1 -7.89 -16.15 -21.21
N SER A 2 -9.14 -15.72 -21.00
CA SER A 2 -9.46 -14.35 -20.56
C SER A 2 -9.29 -14.22 -19.04
N VAL A 3 -8.82 -13.06 -18.58
CA VAL A 3 -8.63 -12.77 -17.14
C VAL A 3 -9.50 -11.58 -16.76
N TYR A 4 -10.14 -11.67 -15.60
CA TYR A 4 -11.07 -10.66 -15.12
C TYR A 4 -10.71 -10.22 -13.71
N ILE A 5 -10.77 -8.93 -13.44
CA ILE A 5 -10.85 -8.41 -12.07
C ILE A 5 -12.29 -8.60 -11.62
N THR A 6 -12.54 -9.47 -10.66
CA THR A 6 -13.88 -9.86 -10.20
C THR A 6 -14.25 -9.27 -8.86
N SER A 7 -13.28 -8.83 -8.09
CA SER A 7 -13.46 -8.14 -6.80
C SER A 7 -12.32 -7.20 -6.51
N THR A 8 -12.61 -6.22 -5.64
CA THR A 8 -11.63 -5.28 -5.10
C THR A 8 -11.82 -5.12 -3.60
N GLY A 9 -10.72 -4.88 -2.91
CA GLY A 9 -10.70 -4.53 -1.49
C GLY A 9 -9.79 -3.35 -1.23
N ARG A 10 -9.99 -2.71 -0.08
CA ARG A 10 -9.12 -1.62 0.37
C ARG A 10 -9.07 -1.56 1.88
N PHE A 11 -7.97 -1.09 2.41
CA PHE A 11 -7.86 -0.68 3.80
C PHE A 11 -7.17 0.68 3.88
N LEU A 12 -7.80 1.62 4.56
CA LEU A 12 -7.28 2.97 4.81
C LEU A 12 -7.17 3.13 6.33
N PRO A 13 -5.96 3.24 6.89
CA PRO A 13 -5.77 3.30 8.33
C PRO A 13 -6.17 4.64 8.92
N GLY A 14 -6.72 4.62 10.13
CA GLY A 14 -7.11 5.83 10.85
C GLY A 14 -8.18 6.67 10.16
N PRO A 15 -8.48 7.85 10.70
CA PRO A 15 -9.42 8.80 10.09
C PRO A 15 -8.83 9.46 8.84
N ALA A 16 -9.70 9.99 7.98
CA ALA A 16 -9.28 10.86 6.89
C ALA A 16 -8.74 12.19 7.47
N ILE A 17 -7.46 12.45 7.27
CA ILE A 17 -6.79 13.68 7.71
C ILE A 17 -6.85 14.71 6.60
N SER A 18 -7.33 15.90 6.90
CA SER A 18 -7.33 17.01 5.94
C SER A 18 -5.90 17.41 5.58
N VAL A 19 -5.71 17.93 4.39
CA VAL A 19 -4.38 18.37 3.95
C VAL A 19 -3.80 19.44 4.86
N GLU A 20 -4.66 20.28 5.47
CA GLU A 20 -4.28 21.30 6.44
C GLU A 20 -3.71 20.69 7.73
N ASP A 21 -4.16 19.50 8.09
CA ASP A 21 -3.81 18.82 9.34
C ASP A 21 -2.67 17.79 9.21
N VAL A 22 -2.15 17.57 7.99
CA VAL A 22 -1.05 16.61 7.75
C VAL A 22 0.15 16.84 8.68
N GLU A 23 0.55 18.10 8.89
CA GLU A 23 1.67 18.42 9.78
C GLU A 23 1.33 18.27 11.28
N LYS A 24 0.06 18.24 11.66
CA LYS A 24 -0.32 17.88 13.03
C LYS A 24 -0.07 16.41 13.31
N VAL A 25 -0.30 15.56 12.30
CA VAL A 25 -0.12 14.10 12.40
C VAL A 25 1.33 13.70 12.19
N LEU A 26 1.94 14.10 11.06
CA LEU A 26 3.34 13.77 10.76
C LEU A 26 4.35 14.58 11.59
N GLY A 27 3.91 15.64 12.23
CA GLY A 27 4.73 16.63 12.94
C GLY A 27 5.42 17.64 12.01
N ALA A 28 5.52 18.87 12.45
CA ALA A 28 6.30 19.90 11.77
C ALA A 28 7.79 19.68 12.04
N VAL A 29 8.60 19.50 11.00
CA VAL A 29 10.05 19.25 11.15
C VAL A 29 10.74 20.52 11.63
N HIS A 30 11.56 20.39 12.67
CA HIS A 30 12.19 21.52 13.38
C HIS A 30 11.18 22.57 13.87
N GLY A 31 9.93 22.18 14.14
CA GLY A 31 8.88 23.06 14.60
C GLY A 31 8.42 24.12 13.60
N LYS A 32 8.79 24.01 12.33
CA LYS A 32 8.45 24.98 11.28
C LYS A 32 7.46 24.40 10.27
N PRO A 33 6.40 25.15 9.93
CA PRO A 33 5.48 24.76 8.86
C PRO A 33 6.19 24.66 7.51
N SER A 34 5.74 23.74 6.67
CA SER A 34 6.21 23.60 5.30
C SER A 34 5.93 24.85 4.46
N SER A 35 6.95 25.37 3.80
CA SER A 35 6.81 26.46 2.84
C SER A 35 6.24 26.01 1.49
N LEU A 36 6.30 24.70 1.18
CA LEU A 36 5.87 24.14 -0.09
C LEU A 36 4.43 23.62 -0.08
N ARG A 37 3.79 23.54 1.09
CA ARG A 37 2.45 22.98 1.27
C ARG A 37 1.46 23.47 0.22
N VAL A 38 1.28 24.80 0.14
CA VAL A 38 0.27 25.42 -0.73
C VAL A 38 0.52 25.11 -2.21
N GLN A 39 1.80 25.11 -2.64
CA GLN A 39 2.17 24.83 -4.01
C GLN A 39 1.89 23.39 -4.39
N ILE A 40 2.27 22.43 -3.52
CA ILE A 40 2.07 21.00 -3.76
C ILE A 40 0.58 20.65 -3.76
N GLN A 41 -0.19 21.19 -2.82
CA GLN A 41 -1.64 21.00 -2.75
C GLN A 41 -2.37 21.49 -4.01
N LYS A 42 -2.00 22.67 -4.52
CA LYS A 42 -2.57 23.18 -5.77
C LYS A 42 -2.26 22.27 -6.97
N ALA A 43 -1.08 21.65 -6.98
CA ALA A 43 -0.67 20.78 -8.08
C ALA A 43 -1.36 19.40 -8.02
N ASN A 44 -1.46 18.77 -6.86
CA ASN A 44 -1.96 17.39 -6.73
C ASN A 44 -3.47 17.29 -6.49
N LYS A 45 -4.13 18.35 -6.01
CA LYS A 45 -5.58 18.43 -5.71
C LYS A 45 -6.07 17.39 -4.70
N ILE A 46 -5.19 16.76 -3.93
CA ILE A 46 -5.56 15.77 -2.92
C ILE A 46 -6.09 16.51 -1.70
N GLN A 47 -7.25 16.10 -1.20
CA GLN A 47 -7.94 16.77 -0.09
C GLN A 47 -7.69 16.10 1.25
N THR A 48 -7.55 14.77 1.27
CA THR A 48 -7.37 13.99 2.49
C THR A 48 -6.25 12.96 2.36
N ARG A 49 -5.70 12.55 3.51
CA ARG A 49 -4.69 11.51 3.68
C ARG A 49 -5.10 10.56 4.78
N HIS A 50 -4.53 9.35 4.76
CA HIS A 50 -4.62 8.38 5.84
C HIS A 50 -3.24 8.00 6.32
N TYR A 51 -3.08 7.83 7.63
CA TYR A 51 -1.81 7.45 8.24
C TYR A 51 -2.03 6.38 9.32
N ALA A 52 -1.22 5.33 9.29
CA ALA A 52 -1.19 4.26 10.28
C ALA A 52 -0.32 4.67 11.48
N ILE A 53 -0.52 5.86 11.99
CA ILE A 53 0.14 6.39 13.20
C ILE A 53 -0.88 7.08 14.09
N ASP A 54 -0.64 6.99 15.40
CA ASP A 54 -1.44 7.69 16.41
C ASP A 54 -0.94 9.11 16.68
N GLU A 55 -1.56 9.80 17.65
CA GLU A 55 -1.20 11.14 18.09
C GLU A 55 0.23 11.25 18.65
N ASN A 56 0.79 10.13 19.15
CA ASN A 56 2.15 10.03 19.64
C ASN A 56 3.15 9.60 18.55
N GLN A 57 2.70 9.54 17.30
CA GLN A 57 3.45 9.06 16.13
C GLN A 57 3.91 7.60 16.24
N GLN A 58 3.22 6.79 17.05
CA GLN A 58 3.44 5.34 17.09
C GLN A 58 2.68 4.68 15.93
N THR A 59 3.30 3.68 15.31
CA THR A 59 2.68 2.91 14.22
C THR A 59 1.54 2.07 14.77
N THR A 60 0.35 2.19 14.19
CA THR A 60 -0.87 1.49 14.61
C THR A 60 -1.11 0.18 13.86
N HIS A 61 -0.59 0.07 12.64
CA HIS A 61 -0.70 -1.12 11.78
C HIS A 61 0.62 -1.34 11.05
N SER A 62 1.03 -2.58 10.92
CA SER A 62 2.10 -2.96 10.00
C SER A 62 1.63 -2.87 8.53
N ASN A 63 2.56 -2.86 7.61
CA ASN A 63 2.24 -2.88 6.19
C ASN A 63 1.58 -4.22 5.78
N THR A 64 2.01 -5.30 6.42
CA THR A 64 1.44 -6.66 6.27
C THR A 64 -0.02 -6.71 6.73
N GLU A 65 -0.33 -6.20 7.93
CA GLU A 65 -1.71 -6.14 8.45
C GLU A 65 -2.65 -5.33 7.55
N MET A 66 -2.17 -4.18 7.03
CA MET A 66 -2.97 -3.38 6.09
C MET A 66 -3.27 -4.14 4.81
N ALA A 67 -2.27 -4.85 4.25
CA ALA A 67 -2.44 -5.67 3.05
C ALA A 67 -3.44 -6.80 3.30
N ALA A 68 -3.33 -7.50 4.44
CA ALA A 68 -4.24 -8.57 4.82
C ALA A 68 -5.70 -8.08 4.96
N LYS A 69 -5.92 -6.96 5.64
CA LYS A 69 -7.27 -6.36 5.77
C LYS A 69 -7.89 -5.98 4.42
N ALA A 70 -7.11 -5.49 3.49
CA ALA A 70 -7.58 -5.21 2.13
C ALA A 70 -7.94 -6.50 1.37
N ALA A 71 -7.12 -7.55 1.55
CA ALA A 71 -7.35 -8.86 0.96
C ALA A 71 -8.63 -9.52 1.50
N GLU A 72 -8.83 -9.53 2.82
CA GLU A 72 -10.03 -10.06 3.47
C GLU A 72 -11.28 -9.38 2.90
N GLN A 73 -11.31 -8.06 2.87
CA GLN A 73 -12.44 -7.34 2.28
C GLN A 73 -12.68 -7.72 0.81
N CYS A 74 -11.62 -7.96 0.04
CA CYS A 74 -11.71 -8.37 -1.36
C CYS A 74 -12.32 -9.76 -1.52
N LEU A 75 -11.86 -10.73 -0.73
CA LEU A 75 -12.34 -12.11 -0.74
C LEU A 75 -13.78 -12.20 -0.24
N ASP A 76 -14.11 -11.51 0.86
CA ASP A 76 -15.47 -11.46 1.41
C ASP A 76 -16.48 -10.91 0.39
N ARG A 77 -16.12 -9.83 -0.29
CA ARG A 77 -16.95 -9.25 -1.36
C ARG A 77 -17.13 -10.19 -2.55
N ALA A 78 -16.12 -10.99 -2.86
CA ALA A 78 -16.20 -11.97 -3.95
C ALA A 78 -16.98 -13.23 -3.56
N PHE A 79 -17.17 -13.51 -2.27
CA PHE A 79 -17.61 -14.79 -1.74
C PHE A 79 -16.70 -15.94 -2.22
N VAL A 80 -15.40 -15.69 -2.25
CA VAL A 80 -14.36 -16.65 -2.64
C VAL A 80 -13.59 -17.05 -1.40
N GLY A 81 -13.56 -18.35 -1.12
CA GLY A 81 -12.76 -18.90 -0.02
C GLY A 81 -11.27 -18.82 -0.31
N ARG A 82 -10.48 -18.75 0.76
CA ARG A 82 -9.01 -18.65 0.70
C ARG A 82 -8.38 -19.82 -0.03
N GLU A 83 -8.99 -21.01 0.06
CA GLU A 83 -8.56 -22.25 -0.60
C GLU A 83 -8.67 -22.21 -2.16
N LYS A 84 -9.34 -21.21 -2.69
CA LYS A 84 -9.46 -21.00 -4.14
C LYS A 84 -8.37 -20.15 -4.73
N VAL A 85 -7.62 -19.44 -3.89
CA VAL A 85 -6.50 -18.60 -4.33
C VAL A 85 -5.30 -19.49 -4.63
N GLY A 86 -4.83 -19.48 -5.87
CA GLY A 86 -3.65 -20.26 -6.29
C GLY A 86 -2.36 -19.44 -6.30
N MET A 87 -2.48 -18.11 -6.41
CA MET A 87 -1.33 -17.21 -6.41
C MET A 87 -1.60 -15.96 -5.58
N LEU A 88 -0.57 -15.52 -4.82
CA LEU A 88 -0.54 -14.25 -4.08
C LEU A 88 0.61 -13.37 -4.58
N ALA A 89 0.31 -12.26 -5.24
CA ALA A 89 1.29 -11.28 -5.66
C ALA A 89 1.16 -10.01 -4.80
N VAL A 90 2.20 -9.67 -4.05
CA VAL A 90 2.21 -8.52 -3.13
C VAL A 90 3.23 -7.49 -3.56
N ALA A 91 2.79 -6.25 -3.69
CA ALA A 91 3.58 -5.10 -4.08
C ALA A 91 3.75 -4.12 -2.92
N SER A 92 4.97 -3.66 -2.71
CA SER A 92 5.27 -2.57 -1.78
C SER A 92 6.60 -1.92 -2.14
N THR A 93 6.70 -0.62 -1.86
CA THR A 93 7.99 0.09 -1.92
C THR A 93 8.93 -0.40 -0.81
N GLN A 94 8.38 -0.68 0.37
CA GLN A 94 9.14 -1.17 1.51
C GLN A 94 8.28 -2.10 2.38
N GLY A 95 8.66 -3.37 2.43
CA GLY A 95 8.07 -4.34 3.37
C GLY A 95 8.35 -4.01 4.84
N ASP A 96 7.73 -4.74 5.75
CA ASP A 96 7.96 -4.56 7.18
C ASP A 96 9.34 -5.05 7.60
N LEU A 97 9.81 -6.13 6.96
CA LEU A 97 11.12 -6.74 7.17
C LEU A 97 11.85 -6.94 5.84
N PRO A 98 13.19 -6.95 5.85
CA PRO A 98 13.98 -7.33 4.68
C PRO A 98 13.76 -8.80 4.27
N ALA A 99 13.53 -9.68 5.26
CA ALA A 99 13.22 -11.10 5.10
C ALA A 99 12.40 -11.59 6.31
N PRO A 100 11.39 -12.47 6.12
CA PRO A 100 10.94 -13.00 4.81
C PRO A 100 10.33 -11.92 3.92
N GLY A 101 10.14 -12.22 2.62
CA GLY A 101 9.49 -11.30 1.69
C GLY A 101 8.05 -10.97 2.10
N MET A 102 7.56 -9.81 1.70
CA MET A 102 6.25 -9.32 2.13
C MET A 102 5.11 -10.28 1.77
N ALA A 103 5.18 -10.96 0.62
CA ALA A 103 4.16 -11.96 0.25
C ALA A 103 4.09 -13.13 1.24
N SER A 104 5.24 -13.60 1.77
CA SER A 104 5.26 -14.67 2.80
C SER A 104 4.62 -14.21 4.10
N MET A 105 4.87 -12.96 4.52
CA MET A 105 4.27 -12.40 5.72
C MET A 105 2.75 -12.26 5.57
N VAL A 106 2.30 -11.76 4.42
CA VAL A 106 0.86 -11.62 4.13
C VAL A 106 0.18 -12.98 3.98
N GLN A 107 0.85 -13.98 3.39
CA GLN A 107 0.34 -15.36 3.31
C GLN A 107 0.05 -15.91 4.71
N ALA A 108 0.99 -15.73 5.64
CA ALA A 108 0.83 -16.16 7.03
C ALA A 108 -0.27 -15.40 7.75
N GLU A 109 -0.36 -14.07 7.58
CA GLU A 109 -1.40 -13.23 8.20
C GLU A 109 -2.82 -13.61 7.73
N LEU A 110 -2.96 -14.02 6.47
CA LEU A 110 -4.22 -14.45 5.87
C LEU A 110 -4.54 -15.94 6.11
N ASP A 111 -3.64 -16.70 6.73
CA ASP A 111 -3.75 -18.17 6.84
C ASP A 111 -4.07 -18.83 5.48
N LEU A 112 -3.34 -18.42 4.44
CA LEU A 112 -3.48 -19.01 3.12
C LEU A 112 -2.72 -20.35 3.06
N PRO A 113 -3.25 -21.34 2.30
CA PRO A 113 -2.57 -22.62 2.10
C PRO A 113 -1.24 -22.45 1.35
N GLU A 114 -0.58 -23.56 1.03
CA GLU A 114 0.57 -23.55 0.11
C GLU A 114 0.12 -23.11 -1.27
N ILE A 115 0.61 -21.95 -1.69
CA ILE A 115 0.29 -21.30 -2.98
C ILE A 115 1.53 -20.66 -3.57
N GLU A 116 1.50 -20.32 -4.84
CA GLU A 116 2.54 -19.49 -5.44
C GLU A 116 2.52 -18.08 -4.82
N ILE A 117 3.70 -17.59 -4.41
CA ILE A 117 3.84 -16.25 -3.86
C ILE A 117 4.86 -15.42 -4.61
N LEU A 118 4.59 -14.13 -4.79
CA LEU A 118 5.48 -13.17 -5.44
C LEU A 118 5.50 -11.86 -4.67
N THR A 119 6.69 -11.37 -4.32
CA THR A 119 6.87 -10.00 -3.84
C THR A 119 7.49 -9.15 -4.93
N THR A 120 6.89 -7.98 -5.22
CA THR A 120 7.42 -7.02 -6.20
C THR A 120 7.85 -5.72 -5.54
N HIS A 121 9.00 -5.20 -5.98
CA HIS A 121 9.54 -3.91 -5.60
C HIS A 121 9.86 -3.11 -6.85
N GLY A 122 9.32 -1.94 -6.99
CA GLY A 122 9.49 -1.07 -8.17
C GLY A 122 8.98 0.34 -7.89
N ILE A 123 8.99 0.74 -6.62
CA ILE A 123 8.46 2.02 -6.14
C ILE A 123 7.01 2.17 -6.65
N CYS A 124 6.70 3.26 -7.36
CA CYS A 124 5.34 3.54 -7.84
C CYS A 124 4.83 2.53 -8.89
N SER A 125 5.69 1.73 -9.52
CA SER A 125 5.29 0.72 -10.50
C SER A 125 5.08 -0.68 -9.92
N SER A 126 5.37 -0.90 -8.62
CA SER A 126 5.31 -2.20 -7.97
C SER A 126 3.96 -2.90 -8.15
N SER A 127 2.85 -2.17 -7.98
CA SER A 127 1.49 -2.73 -8.08
C SER A 127 1.17 -3.22 -9.50
N ILE A 128 1.61 -2.50 -10.52
CA ILE A 128 1.41 -2.91 -11.92
C ILE A 128 2.31 -4.10 -12.28
N MET A 129 3.51 -4.19 -11.69
CA MET A 129 4.38 -5.36 -11.85
C MET A 129 3.73 -6.61 -11.25
N ALA A 130 3.17 -6.52 -10.04
CA ALA A 130 2.43 -7.61 -9.40
C ALA A 130 1.21 -8.03 -10.22
N LEU A 131 0.42 -7.05 -10.68
CA LEU A 131 -0.75 -7.29 -11.52
C LEU A 131 -0.37 -7.99 -12.82
N LYS A 132 0.70 -7.53 -13.50
CA LYS A 132 1.19 -8.13 -14.73
C LYS A 132 1.67 -9.57 -14.51
N ALA A 133 2.39 -9.84 -13.43
CA ALA A 133 2.87 -11.17 -13.11
C ALA A 133 1.69 -12.13 -12.88
N ALA A 134 0.72 -11.76 -12.05
CA ALA A 134 -0.47 -12.55 -11.80
C ALA A 134 -1.31 -12.75 -13.08
N TRP A 135 -1.47 -11.70 -13.90
CA TRP A 135 -2.15 -11.81 -15.18
C TRP A 135 -1.46 -12.79 -16.13
N ASN A 136 -0.12 -12.78 -16.20
CA ASN A 136 0.64 -13.72 -17.03
C ASN A 136 0.43 -15.18 -16.59
N SER A 137 0.52 -15.46 -15.28
CA SER A 137 0.30 -16.79 -14.71
C SER A 137 -1.13 -17.28 -14.99
N MET A 138 -2.14 -16.43 -14.81
CA MET A 138 -3.53 -16.70 -15.16
C MET A 138 -3.72 -16.97 -16.67
N ARG A 139 -3.02 -16.22 -17.53
CA ARG A 139 -3.05 -16.41 -19.00
C ARG A 139 -2.44 -17.74 -19.43
N LEU A 140 -1.42 -18.20 -18.71
CA LEU A 140 -0.75 -19.50 -18.92
C LEU A 140 -1.56 -20.67 -18.30
N GLU A 141 -2.69 -20.38 -17.68
CA GLU A 141 -3.58 -21.39 -17.06
C GLU A 141 -2.94 -22.13 -15.88
N GLU A 142 -1.97 -21.49 -15.21
CA GLU A 142 -1.31 -22.05 -14.02
C GLU A 142 -2.22 -22.00 -12.80
N HIS A 143 -3.12 -21.00 -12.74
CA HIS A 143 -4.07 -20.79 -11.64
C HIS A 143 -5.44 -20.33 -12.14
N ASP A 144 -6.49 -20.67 -11.38
CA ASP A 144 -7.88 -20.22 -11.64
C ASP A 144 -8.22 -18.90 -10.95
N ALA A 145 -7.49 -18.57 -9.89
CA ALA A 145 -7.64 -17.32 -9.15
C ALA A 145 -6.31 -16.83 -8.59
N ALA A 146 -6.06 -15.54 -8.70
CA ALA A 146 -4.88 -14.87 -8.13
C ALA A 146 -5.30 -13.62 -7.33
N LEU A 147 -4.68 -13.43 -6.17
CA LEU A 147 -4.86 -12.27 -5.31
C LEU A 147 -3.68 -11.32 -5.50
N VAL A 148 -3.95 -10.09 -5.93
CA VAL A 148 -2.95 -9.06 -6.15
C VAL A 148 -3.15 -7.97 -5.10
N LEU A 149 -2.10 -7.69 -4.33
CA LEU A 149 -2.12 -6.70 -3.24
C LEU A 149 -1.09 -5.61 -3.48
N SER A 150 -1.44 -4.41 -3.05
CA SER A 150 -0.49 -3.30 -2.95
C SER A 150 -0.70 -2.59 -1.62
N SER A 151 0.35 -2.42 -0.84
CA SER A 151 0.28 -1.77 0.46
C SER A 151 1.50 -0.91 0.71
N GLU A 152 1.28 0.28 1.26
CA GLU A 152 2.33 1.24 1.57
C GLU A 152 2.15 1.81 2.99
N LEU A 153 3.24 1.84 3.75
CA LEU A 153 3.34 2.42 5.08
C LEU A 153 4.33 3.60 5.07
N ALA A 154 4.01 4.61 4.26
CA ALA A 154 4.87 5.77 4.02
C ALA A 154 5.12 6.60 5.29
N SER A 155 4.11 6.73 6.18
CA SER A 155 4.21 7.50 7.43
C SER A 155 5.39 7.08 8.29
N ARG A 156 5.78 5.80 8.27
CA ARG A 156 6.96 5.28 8.97
C ARG A 156 8.24 6.06 8.65
N LEU A 157 8.36 6.54 7.40
CA LEU A 157 9.51 7.29 6.91
C LEU A 157 9.30 8.81 6.97
N LEU A 158 8.03 9.26 7.00
CA LEU A 158 7.66 10.67 6.80
C LEU A 158 7.42 11.45 8.10
N LYS A 159 7.33 10.77 9.24
CA LYS A 159 7.15 11.42 10.56
C LYS A 159 8.39 12.22 10.98
N LYS A 160 8.17 13.35 11.67
CA LYS A 160 9.23 14.32 12.05
C LYS A 160 10.43 13.69 12.77
N GLN A 161 10.20 12.69 13.62
CA GLN A 161 11.23 12.00 14.39
C GLN A 161 12.36 11.45 13.51
N ARG A 162 12.09 11.06 12.27
CA ARG A 162 13.12 10.57 11.33
C ARG A 162 14.07 11.67 10.90
N TYR A 163 13.60 12.90 10.80
CA TYR A 163 14.39 14.04 10.32
C TYR A 163 15.12 14.72 11.49
N GLU A 164 14.52 14.76 12.67
CA GLU A 164 15.11 15.31 13.88
C GLU A 164 16.28 14.45 14.40
N ALA A 165 16.18 13.12 14.33
CA ALA A 165 17.25 12.20 14.71
C ALA A 165 18.47 12.27 13.78
N ALA A 166 18.28 12.61 12.50
CA ALA A 166 19.37 12.75 11.54
C ALA A 166 20.20 14.03 11.73
N THR A 167 19.69 15.02 12.48
CA THR A 167 20.35 16.33 12.67
C THR A 167 21.35 16.37 13.81
N THR A 168 21.66 15.27 14.49
CA THR A 168 22.73 15.18 15.50
C THR A 168 24.15 15.22 14.91
N SER A 169 24.30 15.17 13.57
CA SER A 169 25.58 15.42 12.92
C SER A 169 25.76 16.93 12.65
N THR A 170 26.90 17.47 13.01
CA THR A 170 27.31 18.89 13.11
C THR A 170 27.16 19.72 11.82
N PHE A 171 26.73 19.12 10.70
CA PHE A 171 26.54 19.76 9.37
C PHE A 171 25.20 19.48 8.71
N ALA A 172 24.24 18.85 9.38
CA ALA A 172 22.94 18.55 8.77
C ALA A 172 22.12 19.83 8.58
N ALA A 173 21.68 20.03 7.36
CA ALA A 173 20.95 21.21 6.93
C ALA A 173 19.74 21.49 7.85
N LYS A 174 19.58 22.73 8.30
CA LYS A 174 18.43 23.23 9.05
C LYS A 174 17.10 23.20 8.27
N ARG A 175 17.09 22.64 7.07
CA ARG A 175 15.91 22.51 6.19
C ARG A 175 15.91 21.13 5.54
N ILE A 176 14.73 20.54 5.44
CA ILE A 176 14.51 19.36 4.60
C ILE A 176 14.71 19.77 3.14
N ASP A 177 15.27 18.87 2.32
CA ASP A 177 15.36 19.10 0.88
C ASP A 177 13.97 19.08 0.23
N PHE A 178 13.88 19.66 -0.97
CA PHE A 178 12.62 19.74 -1.72
C PHE A 178 11.99 18.37 -1.96
N SER A 179 12.79 17.37 -2.33
CA SER A 179 12.31 16.02 -2.67
C SER A 179 11.65 15.37 -1.46
N THR A 180 12.27 15.45 -0.30
CA THR A 180 11.74 14.93 0.96
C THR A 180 10.47 15.64 1.37
N GLU A 181 10.45 16.98 1.30
CA GLU A 181 9.25 17.76 1.64
C GLU A 181 8.12 17.45 0.66
N PHE A 182 8.42 17.32 -0.64
CA PHE A 182 7.46 16.93 -1.65
C PHE A 182 6.82 15.56 -1.33
N LEU A 183 7.62 14.55 -0.97
CA LEU A 183 7.12 13.22 -0.63
C LEU A 183 6.20 13.24 0.59
N ARG A 184 6.49 14.06 1.61
CA ARG A 184 5.63 14.22 2.79
C ARG A 184 4.22 14.74 2.43
N TRP A 185 4.10 15.51 1.35
CA TRP A 185 2.81 16.03 0.88
C TRP A 185 2.16 15.15 -0.20
N MET A 186 2.89 14.21 -0.78
CA MET A 186 2.37 13.32 -1.83
C MET A 186 1.91 11.97 -1.32
N LEU A 187 2.58 11.42 -0.31
CA LEU A 187 2.37 10.05 0.13
C LEU A 187 1.44 9.94 1.33
N SER A 188 0.77 8.80 1.45
CA SER A 188 -0.03 8.39 2.60
C SER A 188 0.02 6.87 2.75
N ASP A 189 -0.58 6.34 3.83
CA ASP A 189 -0.65 4.91 4.07
C ASP A 189 -1.95 4.33 3.52
N GLY A 190 -1.91 3.06 3.17
CA GLY A 190 -3.07 2.33 2.72
C GLY A 190 -2.75 1.07 1.95
N ALA A 191 -3.76 0.24 1.78
CA ALA A 191 -3.67 -1.00 1.01
C ALA A 191 -4.86 -1.16 0.06
N GLY A 192 -4.58 -1.81 -1.08
CA GLY A 192 -5.56 -2.21 -2.07
C GLY A 192 -5.40 -3.67 -2.46
N ALA A 193 -6.50 -4.31 -2.82
CA ALA A 193 -6.55 -5.70 -3.26
C ALA A 193 -7.37 -5.85 -4.54
N LEU A 194 -6.94 -6.72 -5.43
CA LEU A 194 -7.66 -7.17 -6.61
C LEU A 194 -7.72 -8.70 -6.61
N LEU A 195 -8.90 -9.26 -6.86
CA LEU A 195 -9.05 -10.67 -7.16
C LEU A 195 -9.15 -10.85 -8.67
N LEU A 196 -8.23 -11.61 -9.23
CA LEU A 196 -8.24 -12.04 -10.63
C LEU A 196 -8.84 -13.43 -10.74
N GLN A 197 -9.71 -13.65 -11.72
CA GLN A 197 -10.29 -14.96 -12.04
C GLN A 197 -10.37 -15.18 -13.55
N ASN A 198 -10.41 -16.45 -13.97
CA ASN A 198 -10.52 -16.85 -15.38
C ASN A 198 -11.94 -16.72 -15.94
N LYS A 199 -12.93 -16.42 -15.07
CA LYS A 199 -14.36 -16.20 -15.44
C LYS A 199 -14.87 -14.94 -14.77
N PRO A 200 -15.81 -14.23 -15.41
CA PRO A 200 -16.42 -13.07 -14.79
C PRO A 200 -17.29 -13.50 -13.58
N ALA A 201 -17.40 -12.63 -12.59
CA ALA A 201 -18.24 -12.85 -11.42
C ALA A 201 -19.72 -12.93 -11.84
N PRO A 202 -20.47 -13.95 -11.39
CA PRO A 202 -21.91 -14.01 -11.64
C PRO A 202 -22.63 -12.81 -11.04
N LYS A 203 -23.45 -12.12 -11.80
CA LYS A 203 -24.30 -11.01 -11.33
C LYS A 203 -23.56 -9.78 -10.75
N ARG A 204 -22.27 -9.62 -11.05
CA ARG A 204 -21.45 -8.48 -10.60
C ARG A 204 -20.62 -7.91 -11.73
N LEU A 205 -20.22 -6.65 -11.56
CA LEU A 205 -19.29 -6.02 -12.48
C LEU A 205 -17.96 -6.79 -12.44
N SER A 206 -17.45 -7.12 -13.60
CA SER A 206 -16.12 -7.68 -13.79
C SER A 206 -15.44 -6.92 -14.92
N LEU A 207 -14.17 -6.58 -14.72
CA LEU A 207 -13.36 -5.89 -15.72
C LEU A 207 -12.42 -6.90 -16.38
N ARG A 208 -12.58 -7.10 -17.70
CA ARG A 208 -11.65 -7.93 -18.46
C ARG A 208 -10.32 -7.18 -18.64
N ILE A 209 -9.23 -7.88 -18.45
CA ILE A 209 -7.88 -7.37 -18.72
C ILE A 209 -7.45 -7.93 -20.07
N ASP A 210 -7.09 -7.04 -21.00
CA ASP A 210 -6.64 -7.35 -22.36
C ASP A 210 -5.13 -7.13 -22.52
#